data_e1553e701a9f82c1d019835c64848986
#
_entry.id   e1553e701a9f82c1d019835c64848986
#
_cell.length_a   1.000
_cell.length_b   1.000
_cell.length_c   1.000
_cell.angle_alpha   90.00
_cell.angle_beta   90.00
_cell.angle_gamma   90.00
#
_symmetry.space_group_name_H-M   'P 1'
#
loop_
_entity.id
_entity.type
_entity.pdbx_description
1 polymer ?
#
loop_
_entity_poly.entity_id
_entity_poly.type
_entity_poly.pdbx_seq_one_letter_code
_entity_poly.pdbx_strand_id
1 'polypeptide(L)'
;WNEATAQEATASLLRSNPDVGGVYSFLTGLQGVPEAFAAAGIPFVPVVGGSGYNGEACTLVKYADQGLTGNSVFGQPAIYAKGLEQAVLLLEGTEIERQQFYPPLEITQDNAAEFCLPDEAPNFQLGYNFPGLDITAEEIKQYFQG
;
A
#
# COMPACT_ATOMS: atom_id res chain seq x y z
N TRP A 1 -14.04 -0.01 3.64
CA TRP A 1 -12.59 0.17 3.74
C TRP A 1 -12.19 1.15 2.63
N ASN A 2 -12.14 2.44 2.98
CA ASN A 2 -11.71 3.47 2.06
C ASN A 2 -11.05 4.63 2.82
N GLU A 3 -10.34 5.46 2.11
CA GLU A 3 -9.61 6.63 2.64
C GLU A 3 -10.52 7.62 3.37
N ALA A 4 -11.72 7.89 2.84
CA ALA A 4 -12.66 8.82 3.44
C ALA A 4 -13.11 8.36 4.84
N THR A 5 -13.41 7.06 5.00
CA THR A 5 -13.75 6.49 6.32
C THR A 5 -12.57 6.59 7.29
N ALA A 6 -11.34 6.35 6.83
CA ALA A 6 -10.14 6.50 7.67
C ALA A 6 -9.95 7.97 8.08
N GLN A 7 -10.15 8.91 7.16
CA GLN A 7 -10.08 10.34 7.43
C GLN A 7 -11.13 10.79 8.46
N GLU A 8 -12.40 10.42 8.28
CA GLU A 8 -13.49 10.76 9.20
C GLU A 8 -13.27 10.18 10.61
N ALA A 9 -12.87 8.92 10.70
CA ALA A 9 -12.57 8.26 11.97
C ALA A 9 -11.41 8.95 12.67
N THR A 10 -10.33 9.25 11.95
CA THR A 10 -9.17 9.98 12.49
C THR A 10 -9.55 11.37 12.95
N ALA A 11 -10.30 12.14 12.16
CA ALA A 11 -10.77 13.46 12.55
C ALA A 11 -11.64 13.42 13.82
N SER A 12 -12.42 12.35 14.00
CA SER A 12 -13.19 12.15 15.24
C SER A 12 -12.29 11.83 16.44
N LEU A 13 -11.29 10.98 16.25
CA LEU A 13 -10.34 10.63 17.31
C LEU A 13 -9.48 11.83 17.74
N LEU A 14 -9.03 12.64 16.81
CA LEU A 14 -8.20 13.82 17.09
C LEU A 14 -8.92 14.87 17.92
N ARG A 15 -10.25 15.00 17.79
CA ARG A 15 -11.03 15.91 18.65
C ARG A 15 -11.03 15.51 20.12
N SER A 16 -10.94 14.21 20.41
CA SER A 16 -10.92 13.69 21.80
C SER A 16 -9.53 13.36 22.30
N ASN A 17 -8.57 13.20 21.41
CA ASN A 17 -7.18 12.80 21.71
C ASN A 17 -6.20 13.62 20.87
N PRO A 18 -5.99 14.90 21.19
CA PRO A 18 -5.12 15.77 20.39
C PRO A 18 -3.63 15.41 20.50
N ASP A 19 -3.22 14.72 21.54
CA ASP A 19 -1.83 14.38 21.86
C ASP A 19 -1.42 12.98 21.34
N VAL A 20 -1.94 12.59 20.17
CA VAL A 20 -1.57 11.32 19.52
C VAL A 20 -0.10 11.36 19.10
N GLY A 21 0.68 10.36 19.50
CA GLY A 21 2.11 10.23 19.15
C GLY A 21 2.41 9.39 17.92
N GLY A 22 1.42 8.69 17.38
CA GLY A 22 1.54 7.86 16.17
C GLY A 22 0.25 7.15 15.85
N VAL A 23 0.07 6.74 14.60
CA VAL A 23 -1.12 6.01 14.16
C VAL A 23 -0.72 4.73 13.45
N TYR A 24 -1.24 3.61 13.91
CA TYR A 24 -1.26 2.37 13.16
C TYR A 24 -2.65 2.19 12.54
N SER A 25 -2.70 2.00 11.26
CA SER A 25 -3.94 1.77 10.53
C SER A 25 -3.85 0.55 9.64
N PHE A 26 -4.87 -0.26 9.68
CA PHE A 26 -4.98 -1.38 8.76
C PHE A 26 -5.50 -0.90 7.40
N LEU A 27 -4.86 -1.32 6.32
CA LEU A 27 -5.19 -0.94 4.93
C LEU A 27 -5.05 0.57 4.64
N THR A 28 -6.07 1.21 4.08
CA THR A 28 -6.06 2.55 3.48
C THR A 28 -5.75 3.73 4.43
N GLY A 29 -5.30 3.44 5.66
CA GLY A 29 -5.04 4.47 6.65
C GLY A 29 -3.96 5.47 6.25
N LEU A 30 -2.92 5.02 5.54
CA LEU A 30 -1.85 5.92 5.10
C LEU A 30 -2.30 6.95 4.05
N GLN A 31 -3.51 6.83 3.51
CA GLN A 31 -4.14 7.88 2.69
C GLN A 31 -5.00 8.80 3.56
N GLY A 32 -5.96 8.25 4.28
CA GLY A 32 -6.97 9.04 5.00
C GLY A 32 -6.47 9.67 6.29
N VAL A 33 -5.56 9.02 7.02
CA VAL A 33 -5.05 9.54 8.30
C VAL A 33 -4.30 10.86 8.11
N PRO A 34 -3.30 10.98 7.22
CA PRO A 34 -2.61 12.25 6.99
C PRO A 34 -3.53 13.38 6.53
N GLU A 35 -4.55 13.07 5.72
CA GLU A 35 -5.53 14.08 5.29
C GLU A 35 -6.32 14.65 6.48
N ALA A 36 -6.62 13.85 7.51
CA ALA A 36 -7.28 14.33 8.72
C ALA A 36 -6.38 15.26 9.54
N PHE A 37 -5.07 14.94 9.67
CA PHE A 37 -4.11 15.81 10.35
C PHE A 37 -3.94 17.15 9.61
N ALA A 38 -3.80 17.10 8.29
CA ALA A 38 -3.70 18.29 7.45
C ALA A 38 -4.94 19.18 7.57
N ALA A 39 -6.14 18.58 7.52
CA ALA A 39 -7.40 19.32 7.67
C ALA A 39 -7.58 19.92 9.06
N ALA A 40 -7.04 19.30 10.10
CA ALA A 40 -7.05 19.82 11.47
C ALA A 40 -5.98 20.89 11.72
N GLY A 41 -5.01 21.06 10.83
CA GLY A 41 -3.90 22.00 10.98
C GLY A 41 -2.93 21.64 12.12
N ILE A 42 -2.83 20.36 12.47
CA ILE A 42 -1.95 19.88 13.53
C ILE A 42 -0.73 19.15 12.93
N PRO A 43 0.41 19.14 13.64
CA PRO A 43 1.62 18.45 13.15
C PRO A 43 1.35 16.99 12.87
N PHE A 44 1.98 16.47 11.82
CA PHE A 44 1.94 15.06 11.51
C PHE A 44 2.65 14.23 12.58
N VAL A 45 2.18 13.01 12.75
CA VAL A 45 2.81 11.95 13.54
C VAL A 45 3.15 10.79 12.62
N PRO A 46 4.03 9.86 13.03
CA PRO A 46 4.29 8.65 12.25
C PRO A 46 3.01 7.87 11.98
N VAL A 47 2.80 7.49 10.72
CA VAL A 47 1.66 6.67 10.28
C VAL A 47 2.16 5.38 9.66
N VAL A 48 1.76 4.25 10.23
CA VAL A 48 2.10 2.93 9.72
C VAL A 48 0.84 2.22 9.26
N GLY A 49 0.89 1.64 8.08
CA GLY A 49 -0.23 0.90 7.52
C GLY A 49 0.18 0.10 6.30
N GLY A 50 -0.79 -0.25 5.49
CA GLY A 50 -0.46 -0.83 4.21
C GLY A 50 -1.59 -1.59 3.55
N SER A 51 -1.92 -1.15 2.35
CA SER A 51 -2.75 -1.85 1.38
C SER A 51 -2.06 -1.93 0.02
N GLY A 52 -0.96 -1.19 -0.15
CA GLY A 52 -0.21 -1.15 -1.39
C GLY A 52 -0.92 -0.36 -2.49
N TYR A 53 -1.68 0.64 -2.13
CA TYR A 53 -2.30 1.54 -3.10
C TYR A 53 -1.39 2.71 -3.47
N ASN A 54 -1.50 3.15 -4.71
CA ASN A 54 -0.77 4.30 -5.24
C ASN A 54 -0.92 5.55 -4.36
N GLY A 55 -2.13 5.80 -3.86
CA GLY A 55 -2.41 6.93 -2.99
C GLY A 55 -1.60 6.93 -1.69
N GLU A 56 -1.16 5.77 -1.18
CA GLU A 56 -0.29 5.68 0.00
C GLU A 56 1.10 6.24 -0.30
N ALA A 57 1.70 5.82 -1.41
CA ALA A 57 2.98 6.32 -1.87
C ALA A 57 2.92 7.83 -2.16
N CYS A 58 1.89 8.26 -2.90
CA CYS A 58 1.72 9.68 -3.25
C CYS A 58 1.42 10.55 -2.02
N THR A 59 0.76 10.03 -0.99
CA THR A 59 0.54 10.77 0.26
C THR A 59 1.84 10.98 1.03
N LEU A 60 2.72 9.98 1.09
CA LEU A 60 4.05 10.13 1.67
C LEU A 60 4.87 11.19 0.95
N VAL A 61 4.84 11.21 -0.38
CA VAL A 61 5.49 12.24 -1.19
C VAL A 61 4.88 13.62 -0.94
N LYS A 62 3.54 13.73 -0.97
CA LYS A 62 2.79 14.98 -0.82
C LYS A 62 3.12 15.72 0.47
N TYR A 63 3.27 15.00 1.56
CA TYR A 63 3.44 15.58 2.90
C TYR A 63 4.86 15.42 3.47
N ALA A 64 5.83 14.96 2.67
CA ALA A 64 7.22 14.80 3.10
C ALA A 64 7.81 16.06 3.71
N ASP A 65 7.71 17.19 3.00
CA ASP A 65 8.24 18.49 3.43
C ASP A 65 7.46 19.11 4.60
N GLN A 66 6.30 18.54 4.95
CA GLN A 66 5.48 18.96 6.08
C GLN A 66 5.70 18.08 7.31
N GLY A 67 6.63 17.14 7.25
CA GLY A 67 7.06 16.32 8.36
C GLY A 67 6.26 15.01 8.54
N LEU A 68 5.45 14.60 7.57
CA LEU A 68 4.86 13.27 7.59
C LEU A 68 5.97 12.22 7.47
N THR A 69 5.94 11.25 8.38
CA THR A 69 6.76 10.03 8.29
C THR A 69 5.87 8.81 8.38
N GLY A 70 6.29 7.72 7.75
CA GLY A 70 5.51 6.49 7.80
C GLY A 70 5.98 5.44 6.83
N ASN A 71 5.29 4.32 6.87
CA ASN A 71 5.51 3.26 5.91
C ASN A 71 4.22 2.49 5.60
N SER A 72 4.18 1.89 4.42
CA SER A 72 3.17 0.93 3.99
C SER A 72 3.85 -0.41 3.74
N VAL A 73 3.38 -1.45 4.41
CA VAL A 73 3.86 -2.82 4.21
C VAL A 73 2.71 -3.68 3.75
N PHE A 74 2.84 -4.34 2.61
CA PHE A 74 1.76 -5.15 2.05
C PHE A 74 2.27 -6.36 1.29
N GLY A 75 1.41 -7.40 1.24
CA GLY A 75 1.64 -8.56 0.39
C GLY A 75 1.31 -8.21 -1.06
N GLN A 76 2.23 -8.54 -1.96
CA GLN A 76 2.04 -8.25 -3.38
C GLN A 76 0.93 -9.13 -3.97
N PRO A 77 -0.02 -8.59 -4.75
CA PRO A 77 -1.08 -9.38 -5.38
C PRO A 77 -0.56 -10.52 -6.27
N ALA A 78 0.60 -10.33 -6.88
CA ALA A 78 1.28 -11.32 -7.72
C ALA A 78 1.61 -12.64 -7.01
N ILE A 79 1.58 -12.68 -5.67
CA ILE A 79 1.81 -13.92 -4.90
C ILE A 79 0.75 -14.99 -5.22
N TYR A 80 -0.46 -14.58 -5.59
CA TYR A 80 -1.52 -15.53 -5.97
C TYR A 80 -1.21 -16.23 -7.30
N ALA A 81 -0.60 -15.51 -8.25
CA ALA A 81 -0.12 -16.12 -9.50
C ALA A 81 0.99 -17.13 -9.23
N LYS A 82 1.91 -16.84 -8.31
CA LYS A 82 2.93 -17.80 -7.88
C LYS A 82 2.32 -19.02 -7.19
N GLY A 83 1.30 -18.85 -6.39
CA GLY A 83 0.57 -19.99 -5.79
C GLY A 83 -0.07 -20.88 -6.85
N LEU A 84 -0.66 -20.30 -7.90
CA LEU A 84 -1.23 -21.07 -9.02
C LEU A 84 -0.15 -21.81 -9.82
N GLU A 85 0.97 -21.15 -10.12
CA GLU A 85 2.13 -21.77 -10.78
C GLU A 85 2.61 -23.02 -10.00
N GLN A 86 2.77 -22.89 -8.70
CA GLN A 86 3.17 -24.02 -7.84
C GLN A 86 2.14 -25.16 -7.85
N ALA A 87 0.85 -24.83 -7.88
CA ALA A 87 -0.20 -25.83 -7.96
C ALA A 87 -0.15 -26.60 -9.30
N VAL A 88 0.12 -25.92 -10.42
CA VAL A 88 0.30 -26.56 -11.72
C VAL A 88 1.52 -27.49 -11.71
N LEU A 89 2.67 -27.02 -11.23
CA LEU A 89 3.89 -27.82 -11.13
C LEU A 89 3.66 -29.11 -10.30
N LEU A 90 2.93 -29.00 -9.20
CA LEU A 90 2.58 -30.15 -8.36
C LEU A 90 1.70 -31.16 -9.12
N LEU A 91 0.72 -30.67 -9.90
CA LEU A 91 -0.13 -31.54 -10.72
C LEU A 91 0.64 -32.24 -11.86
N GLU A 92 1.69 -31.61 -12.35
CA GLU A 92 2.61 -32.19 -13.35
C GLU A 92 3.63 -33.16 -12.74
N GLY A 93 3.57 -33.36 -11.42
CA GLY A 93 4.44 -34.29 -10.71
C GLY A 93 5.81 -33.70 -10.32
N THR A 94 5.99 -32.43 -10.45
CA THR A 94 7.19 -31.70 -9.98
C THR A 94 7.18 -31.63 -8.45
N GLU A 95 8.31 -31.99 -7.83
CA GLU A 95 8.47 -31.81 -6.39
C GLU A 95 8.64 -30.32 -6.09
N ILE A 96 7.78 -29.78 -5.22
CA ILE A 96 7.81 -28.38 -4.78
C ILE A 96 8.09 -28.29 -3.29
N GLU A 97 8.69 -27.20 -2.85
CA GLU A 97 8.85 -26.91 -1.42
C GLU A 97 7.50 -26.76 -0.75
N ARG A 98 7.34 -27.45 0.39
CA ARG A 98 6.10 -27.41 1.17
C ARG A 98 5.75 -26.01 1.70
N GLN A 99 6.75 -25.17 1.89
CA GLN A 99 6.60 -23.81 2.41
C GLN A 99 7.50 -22.88 1.62
N GLN A 100 6.91 -21.83 1.08
CA GLN A 100 7.63 -20.80 0.32
C GLN A 100 7.37 -19.44 0.96
N PHE A 101 8.40 -18.62 1.06
CA PHE A 101 8.35 -17.29 1.62
C PHE A 101 8.56 -16.26 0.52
N TYR A 102 7.64 -15.32 0.44
CA TYR A 102 7.75 -14.16 -0.43
C TYR A 102 7.82 -12.91 0.44
N PRO A 103 8.84 -12.06 0.28
CA PRO A 103 8.95 -10.85 1.09
C PRO A 103 7.80 -9.90 0.77
N PRO A 104 7.25 -9.22 1.77
CA PRO A 104 6.32 -8.13 1.52
C PRO A 104 7.02 -6.99 0.78
N LEU A 105 6.25 -6.16 0.08
CA LEU A 105 6.72 -4.89 -0.42
C LEU A 105 6.58 -3.85 0.68
N GLU A 106 7.60 -3.03 0.84
CA GLU A 106 7.61 -1.92 1.79
C GLU A 106 7.81 -0.60 1.05
N ILE A 107 6.88 0.34 1.28
CA ILE A 107 6.99 1.72 0.83
C ILE A 107 7.28 2.57 2.05
N THR A 108 8.42 3.23 2.03
CA THR A 108 8.88 4.14 3.08
C THR A 108 8.96 5.56 2.56
N GLN A 109 9.28 6.51 3.43
CA GLN A 109 9.54 7.88 3.01
C GLN A 109 10.65 7.98 1.95
N ASP A 110 11.66 7.12 2.03
CA ASP A 110 12.84 7.20 1.17
C ASP A 110 12.58 6.71 -0.26
N ASN A 111 11.65 5.77 -0.43
CA ASN A 111 11.36 5.17 -1.74
C ASN A 111 9.95 5.50 -2.29
N ALA A 112 9.15 6.24 -1.54
CA ALA A 112 7.76 6.54 -1.93
C ALA A 112 7.65 7.20 -3.31
N ALA A 113 8.62 8.04 -3.68
CA ALA A 113 8.63 8.70 -4.98
C ALA A 113 8.77 7.72 -6.17
N GLU A 114 9.38 6.55 -5.96
CA GLU A 114 9.52 5.52 -6.98
C GLU A 114 8.19 4.78 -7.22
N PHE A 115 7.31 4.76 -6.22
CA PHE A 115 6.03 4.08 -6.25
C PHE A 115 4.84 5.00 -6.53
N CYS A 116 5.01 6.31 -6.34
CA CYS A 116 3.94 7.27 -6.63
C CYS A 116 3.80 7.47 -8.15
N LEU A 117 2.65 7.08 -8.69
CA LEU A 117 2.28 7.19 -10.09
C LEU A 117 1.22 8.31 -10.21
N PRO A 118 1.61 9.55 -10.56
CA PRO A 118 0.72 10.71 -10.53
C PRO A 118 -0.48 10.60 -11.48
N ASP A 119 -0.33 9.84 -12.56
CA ASP A 119 -1.36 9.66 -13.58
C ASP A 119 -2.33 8.52 -13.28
N GLU A 120 -2.06 7.73 -12.21
CA GLU A 120 -2.90 6.62 -11.81
C GLU A 120 -3.83 7.01 -10.64
N ALA A 121 -4.97 6.34 -10.57
CA ALA A 121 -5.94 6.57 -9.50
C ALA A 121 -5.34 6.25 -8.10
N PRO A 122 -5.76 6.94 -7.03
CA PRO A 122 -5.27 6.66 -5.69
C PRO A 122 -5.46 5.21 -5.22
N ASN A 123 -6.50 4.55 -5.69
CA ASN A 123 -6.79 3.14 -5.40
C ASN A 123 -6.17 2.16 -6.40
N PHE A 124 -5.29 2.63 -7.29
CA PHE A 124 -4.51 1.73 -8.13
C PHE A 124 -3.60 0.86 -7.25
N GLN A 125 -3.70 -0.46 -7.43
CA GLN A 125 -2.93 -1.41 -6.64
C GLN A 125 -1.50 -1.49 -7.14
N LEU A 126 -0.54 -1.28 -6.26
CA LEU A 126 0.89 -1.45 -6.52
C LEU A 126 1.32 -2.92 -6.32
N GLY A 127 2.54 -3.24 -6.74
CA GLY A 127 3.14 -4.55 -6.46
C GLY A 127 2.77 -5.65 -7.46
N TYR A 128 2.38 -5.28 -8.68
CA TYR A 128 2.22 -6.25 -9.76
C TYR A 128 3.55 -6.73 -10.35
N ASN A 129 4.61 -5.93 -10.21
CA ASN A 129 5.95 -6.29 -10.66
C ASN A 129 6.63 -7.14 -9.58
N PHE A 130 6.41 -8.44 -9.63
CA PHE A 130 7.07 -9.38 -8.74
C PHE A 130 8.35 -9.90 -9.40
N PRO A 131 9.51 -9.95 -8.71
CA PRO A 131 10.69 -10.60 -9.26
C PRO A 131 10.38 -12.04 -9.67
N GLY A 132 10.49 -12.33 -10.98
CA GLY A 132 10.17 -13.63 -11.55
C GLY A 132 8.72 -13.82 -12.02
N LEU A 133 7.90 -12.76 -11.99
CA LEU A 133 6.72 -12.62 -12.83
C LEU A 133 7.04 -11.53 -13.83
N ASP A 134 7.37 -11.91 -15.04
CA ASP A 134 7.63 -10.97 -16.14
C ASP A 134 6.31 -10.39 -16.72
N ILE A 135 5.36 -10.06 -15.82
CA ILE A 135 4.09 -9.45 -16.21
C ILE A 135 4.19 -7.96 -15.96
N THR A 136 4.15 -7.17 -17.01
CA THR A 136 4.14 -5.72 -16.93
C THR A 136 2.75 -5.17 -16.57
N ALA A 137 2.70 -3.93 -16.05
CA ALA A 137 1.42 -3.26 -15.78
C ALA A 137 0.56 -3.13 -17.05
N GLU A 138 1.19 -2.94 -18.22
CA GLU A 138 0.53 -2.89 -19.52
C GLU A 138 -0.11 -4.23 -19.88
N GLU A 139 0.58 -5.33 -19.66
CA GLU A 139 0.03 -6.68 -19.89
C GLU A 139 -1.14 -6.96 -18.97
N ILE A 140 -1.06 -6.57 -17.70
CA ILE A 140 -2.16 -6.71 -16.75
C ILE A 140 -3.37 -5.90 -17.21
N LYS A 141 -3.20 -4.65 -17.64
CA LYS A 141 -4.28 -3.80 -18.14
C LYS A 141 -5.06 -4.44 -19.30
N GLN A 142 -4.41 -5.23 -20.16
CA GLN A 142 -5.06 -5.91 -21.28
C GLN A 142 -6.10 -6.94 -20.83
N TYR A 143 -5.93 -7.57 -19.68
CA TYR A 143 -6.88 -8.56 -19.13
C TYR A 143 -8.15 -7.90 -18.56
N PHE A 144 -8.13 -6.60 -18.29
CA PHE A 144 -9.24 -5.85 -17.71
C PHE A 144 -9.91 -4.88 -18.70
N GLN A 145 -9.47 -4.86 -19.97
CA GLN A 145 -10.10 -4.09 -21.05
C GLN A 145 -11.12 -4.96 -21.79
N GLY A 146 -12.12 -5.49 -21.08
CA GLY A 146 -13.23 -6.24 -21.64
C GLY A 146 -14.54 -5.46 -21.60
#